data_b3a2366a102c8bcb0ebd66f06650975c
#
_entry.id   b3a2366a102c8bcb0ebd66f06650975c
#
_cell.length_a   1.000
_cell.length_b   1.000
_cell.length_c   1.000
_cell.angle_alpha   90.00
_cell.angle_beta   90.00
_cell.angle_gamma   90.00
#
_symmetry.space_group_name_H-M   'P 1'
#
loop_
_entity.id
_entity.type
_entity.pdbx_description
1 polymer ?
#
loop_
_entity_poly.entity_id
_entity_poly.type
_entity_poly.pdbx_seq_one_letter_code
_entity_poly.pdbx_strand_id
1 'polypeptide(L)'
;MKTKKKMQKNMEKKKHKFQNPAKSTPYERRISAERVSGKKEEKRRKRSKRVGIGFVVLQGMATLLFIGMMMTLGIFPFRYAVSFVAVVFIGFIITSFSQKRKKVCVILGRIWSAMVIVVLLMGSGCMGVLNHALESVTGAPYLAEQKSNSFDIMGTGQIFSITEDSFHVYVRDAKEDIDGNSISEVNLLATVNPETHQILVTAIPGEYYVTIPGVSNGQKDKLMQTGTFGVEASMAALGNLYETEISYYLKLDFAWIAEKKALLQSPVSWDMAKEVLDAVCSVSQHVKTNLSKYEVQQLIKRQIEKPVSWKKTTVSAEGTLTSSYTYSMPDTATYVMTPDPASVQSVKEQLKRIEDGELLRKDQGCFTNKF
;
A
#
# COMPACT_ATOMS: atom_id res chain seq x y z
N MET A 1 -49.84 -48.17 -8.65
CA MET A 1 -49.90 -48.19 -7.17
C MET A 1 -49.69 -46.83 -6.50
N LYS A 2 -48.93 -45.88 -7.08
CA LYS A 2 -48.65 -44.53 -6.51
C LYS A 2 -49.86 -43.55 -6.54
N THR A 3 -50.77 -43.69 -7.51
CA THR A 3 -51.94 -42.82 -7.68
C THR A 3 -53.04 -43.04 -6.64
N LYS A 4 -53.29 -44.26 -6.19
CA LYS A 4 -54.29 -44.59 -5.13
C LYS A 4 -53.88 -44.01 -3.76
N LYS A 5 -52.57 -44.03 -3.41
CA LYS A 5 -52.05 -43.44 -2.15
C LYS A 5 -52.17 -41.91 -2.11
N LYS A 6 -52.07 -41.25 -3.27
CA LYS A 6 -52.20 -39.78 -3.39
C LYS A 6 -53.66 -39.32 -3.26
N MET A 7 -54.62 -40.13 -3.79
CA MET A 7 -56.09 -39.89 -3.64
C MET A 7 -56.51 -40.08 -2.21
N GLN A 8 -56.09 -41.17 -1.54
CA GLN A 8 -56.44 -41.40 -0.14
C GLN A 8 -55.88 -40.26 0.78
N LYS A 9 -54.69 -39.80 0.57
CA LYS A 9 -54.10 -38.70 1.33
C LYS A 9 -54.79 -37.35 1.10
N ASN A 10 -55.38 -37.15 -0.07
CA ASN A 10 -56.18 -35.97 -0.37
C ASN A 10 -57.66 -36.07 0.18
N MET A 11 -58.16 -37.24 0.27
CA MET A 11 -59.55 -37.47 0.91
C MET A 11 -59.44 -37.33 2.44
N GLU A 12 -58.33 -37.80 3.07
CA GLU A 12 -58.13 -37.55 4.51
C GLU A 12 -57.89 -36.06 4.79
N LYS A 13 -57.20 -35.34 3.92
CA LYS A 13 -57.04 -33.89 4.03
C LYS A 13 -58.34 -33.12 3.85
N LYS A 14 -59.27 -33.60 3.01
CA LYS A 14 -60.62 -33.02 2.85
C LYS A 14 -61.54 -33.34 4.03
N LYS A 15 -61.49 -34.54 4.63
CA LYS A 15 -62.26 -34.87 5.83
C LYS A 15 -61.87 -34.00 7.05
N HIS A 16 -60.61 -33.59 7.19
CA HIS A 16 -60.24 -32.68 8.25
C HIS A 16 -60.67 -31.23 8.03
N LYS A 17 -61.13 -30.85 6.85
CA LYS A 17 -61.53 -29.47 6.50
C LYS A 17 -62.98 -29.12 6.76
N PHE A 18 -63.82 -30.13 7.10
CA PHE A 18 -65.25 -29.97 7.33
C PHE A 18 -65.70 -30.27 8.76
N GLN A 19 -64.83 -30.16 9.76
CA GLN A 19 -65.30 -30.12 11.15
C GLN A 19 -65.65 -28.66 11.47
N ASN A 20 -66.98 -28.43 11.54
CA ASN A 20 -67.58 -27.17 11.91
C ASN A 20 -67.02 -26.67 13.26
N PRO A 21 -66.44 -25.48 13.36
CA PRO A 21 -65.81 -24.99 14.60
C PRO A 21 -66.83 -24.79 15.75
N ALA A 22 -68.10 -24.83 15.46
CA ALA A 22 -69.19 -24.65 16.47
C ALA A 22 -69.45 -25.86 17.38
N LYS A 23 -68.87 -27.06 17.09
CA LYS A 23 -69.13 -28.30 17.86
C LYS A 23 -67.92 -28.83 18.66
N SER A 24 -66.81 -28.10 18.70
CA SER A 24 -65.65 -28.54 19.49
C SER A 24 -65.86 -28.14 20.97
N THR A 25 -65.56 -29.06 21.86
CA THR A 25 -65.64 -28.81 23.31
C THR A 25 -64.51 -27.80 23.70
N PRO A 26 -64.68 -27.02 24.80
CA PRO A 26 -63.64 -26.09 25.28
C PRO A 26 -62.32 -26.78 25.48
N TYR A 27 -62.24 -28.03 25.80
CA TYR A 27 -61.06 -28.86 25.98
C TYR A 27 -60.36 -29.14 24.64
N GLU A 28 -61.10 -29.53 23.60
CA GLU A 28 -60.55 -29.77 22.25
C GLU A 28 -59.97 -28.48 21.62
N ARG A 29 -60.60 -27.32 21.89
CA ARG A 29 -60.09 -26.02 21.44
C ARG A 29 -58.75 -25.67 22.13
N ARG A 30 -58.62 -25.98 23.42
CA ARG A 30 -57.35 -25.81 24.13
C ARG A 30 -56.25 -26.67 23.56
N ILE A 31 -56.49 -27.99 23.37
CA ILE A 31 -55.49 -28.90 22.78
C ILE A 31 -55.09 -28.50 21.36
N SER A 32 -56.05 -28.07 20.54
CA SER A 32 -55.76 -27.62 19.19
C SER A 32 -54.97 -26.30 19.17
N ALA A 33 -55.27 -25.35 20.07
CA ALA A 33 -54.53 -24.12 20.24
C ALA A 33 -53.08 -24.37 20.74
N GLU A 34 -52.90 -25.29 21.70
CA GLU A 34 -51.56 -25.69 22.17
C GLU A 34 -50.73 -26.39 21.07
N ARG A 35 -51.32 -27.26 20.26
CA ARG A 35 -50.67 -27.89 19.11
C ARG A 35 -50.29 -26.88 18.04
N VAL A 36 -51.10 -25.87 17.76
CA VAL A 36 -50.83 -24.81 16.81
C VAL A 36 -49.70 -23.87 17.35
N SER A 37 -49.74 -23.54 18.64
CA SER A 37 -48.71 -22.74 19.28
C SER A 37 -47.37 -23.49 19.31
N GLY A 38 -47.35 -24.76 19.66
CA GLY A 38 -46.14 -25.60 19.63
C GLY A 38 -45.53 -25.72 18.24
N LYS A 39 -46.36 -25.92 17.17
CA LYS A 39 -45.88 -25.91 15.79
C LYS A 39 -45.32 -24.56 15.35
N LYS A 40 -45.93 -23.45 15.81
CA LYS A 40 -45.41 -22.08 15.58
C LYS A 40 -44.06 -21.85 16.27
N GLU A 41 -43.92 -22.26 17.52
CA GLU A 41 -42.68 -22.16 18.25
C GLU A 41 -41.54 -23.01 17.64
N GLU A 42 -41.83 -24.24 17.23
CA GLU A 42 -40.90 -25.10 16.55
C GLU A 42 -40.38 -24.48 15.24
N LYS A 43 -41.30 -23.92 14.43
CA LYS A 43 -40.95 -23.21 13.18
C LYS A 43 -40.09 -21.97 13.47
N ARG A 44 -40.40 -21.19 14.52
CA ARG A 44 -39.60 -20.03 14.95
C ARG A 44 -38.21 -20.46 15.41
N ARG A 45 -38.11 -21.56 16.17
CA ARG A 45 -36.82 -22.11 16.63
C ARG A 45 -35.97 -22.61 15.47
N LYS A 46 -36.54 -23.32 14.48
CA LYS A 46 -35.86 -23.76 13.28
C LYS A 46 -35.38 -22.58 12.42
N ARG A 47 -36.19 -21.51 12.27
CA ARG A 47 -35.85 -20.30 11.54
C ARG A 47 -34.69 -19.54 12.25
N SER A 48 -34.76 -19.39 13.58
CA SER A 48 -33.75 -18.78 14.39
C SER A 48 -32.41 -19.50 14.29
N LYS A 49 -32.38 -20.84 14.30
CA LYS A 49 -31.15 -21.63 14.11
C LYS A 49 -30.53 -21.41 12.72
N ARG A 50 -31.35 -21.39 11.64
CA ARG A 50 -30.88 -21.15 10.26
C ARG A 50 -30.25 -19.76 10.12
N VAL A 51 -30.89 -18.74 10.69
CA VAL A 51 -30.34 -17.38 10.71
C VAL A 51 -29.00 -17.33 11.46
N GLY A 52 -28.89 -18.02 12.61
CA GLY A 52 -27.65 -18.10 13.34
C GLY A 52 -26.49 -18.76 12.56
N ILE A 53 -26.79 -19.86 11.88
CA ILE A 53 -25.80 -20.51 10.99
C ILE A 53 -25.38 -19.56 9.86
N GLY A 54 -26.35 -18.81 9.28
CA GLY A 54 -26.05 -17.81 8.25
C GLY A 54 -25.05 -16.75 8.70
N PHE A 55 -25.19 -16.22 9.92
CA PHE A 55 -24.23 -15.25 10.48
C PHE A 55 -22.82 -15.85 10.67
N VAL A 56 -22.75 -17.10 11.14
CA VAL A 56 -21.45 -17.78 11.33
C VAL A 56 -20.76 -18.01 9.99
N VAL A 57 -21.48 -18.45 8.97
CA VAL A 57 -20.94 -18.66 7.62
C VAL A 57 -20.48 -17.33 7.01
N LEU A 58 -21.30 -16.28 7.10
CA LEU A 58 -20.97 -14.96 6.55
C LEU A 58 -19.76 -14.35 7.25
N GLN A 59 -19.64 -14.49 8.57
CA GLN A 59 -18.45 -14.05 9.33
C GLN A 59 -17.21 -14.84 8.90
N GLY A 60 -17.32 -16.14 8.68
CA GLY A 60 -16.21 -16.96 8.16
C GLY A 60 -15.75 -16.49 6.78
N MET A 61 -16.69 -16.22 5.87
CA MET A 61 -16.37 -15.69 4.54
C MET A 61 -15.72 -14.31 4.60
N ALA A 62 -16.23 -13.38 5.44
CA ALA A 62 -15.64 -12.08 5.63
C ALA A 62 -14.21 -12.17 6.23
N THR A 63 -13.99 -13.11 7.15
CA THR A 63 -12.66 -13.38 7.70
C THR A 63 -11.68 -13.87 6.63
N LEU A 64 -12.08 -14.83 5.81
CA LEU A 64 -11.24 -15.35 4.73
C LEU A 64 -10.91 -14.27 3.70
N LEU A 65 -11.89 -13.43 3.35
CA LEU A 65 -11.68 -12.28 2.47
C LEU A 65 -10.64 -11.32 3.06
N PHE A 66 -10.79 -10.95 4.35
CA PHE A 66 -9.86 -10.04 5.02
C PHE A 66 -8.44 -10.61 5.08
N ILE A 67 -8.28 -11.88 5.43
CA ILE A 67 -6.96 -12.55 5.46
C ILE A 67 -6.36 -12.56 4.05
N GLY A 68 -7.14 -12.89 3.02
CA GLY A 68 -6.69 -12.86 1.64
C GLY A 68 -6.18 -11.47 1.24
N MET A 69 -6.95 -10.42 1.51
CA MET A 69 -6.55 -9.04 1.21
C MET A 69 -5.32 -8.59 2.01
N MET A 70 -5.19 -9.01 3.27
CA MET A 70 -4.01 -8.74 4.07
C MET A 70 -2.75 -9.42 3.50
N MET A 71 -2.88 -10.65 3.00
CA MET A 71 -1.78 -11.39 2.36
C MET A 71 -1.38 -10.76 1.02
N THR A 72 -2.33 -10.30 0.21
CA THR A 72 -2.02 -9.62 -1.06
C THR A 72 -1.35 -8.27 -0.85
N LEU A 73 -1.74 -7.53 0.20
CA LEU A 73 -1.08 -6.28 0.56
C LEU A 73 0.36 -6.48 1.07
N GLY A 74 0.67 -7.60 1.71
CA GLY A 74 2.02 -8.09 2.01
C GLY A 74 2.89 -7.26 2.96
N ILE A 75 2.39 -6.14 3.49
CA ILE A 75 3.15 -5.22 4.36
C ILE A 75 3.17 -5.63 5.84
N PHE A 76 2.26 -6.53 6.24
CA PHE A 76 2.16 -6.93 7.64
C PHE A 76 3.11 -8.08 7.97
N PRO A 77 3.93 -7.95 9.03
CA PRO A 77 4.73 -9.05 9.53
C PRO A 77 3.86 -10.24 9.97
N PHE A 78 4.36 -11.44 9.77
CA PHE A 78 3.65 -12.70 10.06
C PHE A 78 3.09 -12.76 11.50
N ARG A 79 3.82 -12.22 12.49
CA ARG A 79 3.39 -12.15 13.90
C ARG A 79 2.06 -11.39 14.08
N TYR A 80 1.85 -10.31 13.32
CA TYR A 80 0.59 -9.54 13.39
C TYR A 80 -0.54 -10.28 12.70
N ALA A 81 -0.26 -10.95 11.59
CA ALA A 81 -1.22 -11.80 10.89
C ALA A 81 -1.74 -12.91 11.81
N VAL A 82 -0.85 -13.63 12.50
CA VAL A 82 -1.20 -14.69 13.46
C VAL A 82 -2.02 -14.15 14.61
N SER A 83 -1.61 -13.01 15.21
CA SER A 83 -2.34 -12.37 16.32
C SER A 83 -3.75 -11.96 15.89
N PHE A 84 -3.90 -11.41 14.69
CA PHE A 84 -5.19 -11.03 14.14
C PHE A 84 -6.11 -12.24 13.93
N VAL A 85 -5.60 -13.32 13.33
CA VAL A 85 -6.33 -14.57 13.14
C VAL A 85 -6.80 -15.13 14.48
N ALA A 86 -5.94 -15.11 15.51
CA ALA A 86 -6.30 -15.55 16.86
C ALA A 86 -7.45 -14.72 17.45
N VAL A 87 -7.41 -13.40 17.34
CA VAL A 87 -8.48 -12.50 17.83
C VAL A 87 -9.81 -12.78 17.12
N VAL A 88 -9.78 -12.93 15.78
CA VAL A 88 -10.97 -13.21 14.99
C VAL A 88 -11.53 -14.59 15.33
N PHE A 89 -10.66 -15.59 15.55
CA PHE A 89 -11.07 -16.94 15.94
C PHE A 89 -11.74 -16.96 17.32
N ILE A 90 -11.22 -16.19 18.30
CA ILE A 90 -11.88 -16.01 19.60
C ILE A 90 -13.26 -15.38 19.42
N GLY A 91 -13.39 -14.34 18.58
CA GLY A 91 -14.68 -13.72 18.24
C GLY A 91 -15.66 -14.70 17.62
N PHE A 92 -15.17 -15.61 16.76
CA PHE A 92 -15.96 -16.67 16.15
C PHE A 92 -16.47 -17.69 17.19
N ILE A 93 -15.62 -18.09 18.15
CA ILE A 93 -16.00 -18.96 19.27
C ILE A 93 -17.10 -18.29 20.09
N ILE A 94 -16.93 -17.01 20.46
CA ILE A 94 -17.92 -16.24 21.24
C ILE A 94 -19.27 -16.21 20.50
N THR A 95 -19.27 -15.92 19.20
CA THR A 95 -20.48 -15.92 18.37
C THR A 95 -21.16 -17.30 18.37
N SER A 96 -20.39 -18.37 18.17
CA SER A 96 -20.90 -19.75 18.14
C SER A 96 -21.49 -20.19 19.48
N PHE A 97 -20.86 -19.80 20.60
CA PHE A 97 -21.35 -20.12 21.94
C PHE A 97 -22.62 -19.34 22.29
N SER A 98 -22.69 -18.05 21.94
CA SER A 98 -23.86 -17.20 22.22
C SER A 98 -25.13 -17.71 21.56
N GLN A 99 -25.03 -18.36 20.40
CA GLN A 99 -26.16 -18.94 19.67
C GLN A 99 -26.81 -20.13 20.38
N LYS A 100 -26.14 -20.77 21.34
CA LYS A 100 -26.63 -21.93 22.08
C LYS A 100 -27.32 -21.58 23.42
N ARG A 101 -27.30 -20.30 23.84
CA ARG A 101 -27.76 -19.84 25.17
C ARG A 101 -29.18 -19.21 25.13
N LYS A 102 -29.55 -18.49 26.19
CA LYS A 102 -30.86 -17.81 26.37
C LYS A 102 -31.11 -16.80 25.23
N LYS A 103 -32.36 -16.46 24.96
CA LYS A 103 -32.80 -15.58 23.85
C LYS A 103 -32.02 -14.25 23.78
N VAL A 104 -31.72 -13.62 24.93
CA VAL A 104 -30.96 -12.38 25.02
C VAL A 104 -29.52 -12.57 24.50
N CYS A 105 -28.85 -13.65 24.89
CA CYS A 105 -27.47 -13.95 24.42
C CYS A 105 -27.42 -14.20 22.91
N VAL A 106 -28.49 -14.78 22.34
CA VAL A 106 -28.58 -14.98 20.87
C VAL A 106 -28.70 -13.65 20.13
N ILE A 107 -29.46 -12.70 20.65
CA ILE A 107 -29.63 -11.38 20.03
C ILE A 107 -28.29 -10.61 20.11
N LEU A 108 -27.66 -10.56 21.28
CA LEU A 108 -26.36 -9.90 21.48
C LEU A 108 -25.28 -10.54 20.61
N GLY A 109 -25.24 -11.87 20.50
CA GLY A 109 -24.30 -12.56 19.63
C GLY A 109 -24.47 -12.25 18.14
N ARG A 110 -25.71 -12.00 17.69
CA ARG A 110 -25.97 -11.58 16.30
C ARG A 110 -25.56 -10.14 16.04
N ILE A 111 -25.82 -9.25 16.98
CA ILE A 111 -25.36 -7.84 16.90
C ILE A 111 -23.83 -7.82 16.85
N TRP A 112 -23.16 -8.55 17.75
CA TRP A 112 -21.71 -8.69 17.75
C TRP A 112 -21.17 -9.22 16.41
N SER A 113 -21.74 -10.33 15.90
CA SER A 113 -21.34 -10.90 14.60
C SER A 113 -21.54 -9.92 13.45
N ALA A 114 -22.66 -9.17 13.44
CA ALA A 114 -22.91 -8.15 12.43
C ALA A 114 -21.86 -7.03 12.47
N MET A 115 -21.52 -6.53 13.66
CA MET A 115 -20.45 -5.53 13.83
C MET A 115 -19.10 -6.06 13.32
N VAL A 116 -18.72 -7.28 13.70
CA VAL A 116 -17.45 -7.89 13.24
C VAL A 116 -17.44 -8.04 11.72
N ILE A 117 -18.53 -8.50 11.10
CA ILE A 117 -18.62 -8.61 9.64
C ILE A 117 -18.42 -7.25 8.97
N VAL A 118 -19.08 -6.19 9.47
CA VAL A 118 -18.95 -4.84 8.92
C VAL A 118 -17.49 -4.36 9.02
N VAL A 119 -16.84 -4.52 10.19
CA VAL A 119 -15.44 -4.13 10.40
C VAL A 119 -14.51 -4.89 9.45
N LEU A 120 -14.70 -6.20 9.30
CA LEU A 120 -13.89 -7.02 8.40
C LEU A 120 -14.06 -6.62 6.92
N LEU A 121 -15.29 -6.33 6.49
CA LEU A 121 -15.56 -5.90 5.12
C LEU A 121 -15.00 -4.50 4.85
N MET A 122 -15.14 -3.56 5.79
CA MET A 122 -14.52 -2.23 5.67
C MET A 122 -12.99 -2.34 5.63
N GLY A 123 -12.40 -3.13 6.53
CA GLY A 123 -10.96 -3.36 6.54
C GLY A 123 -10.46 -4.01 5.24
N SER A 124 -11.20 -4.97 4.68
CA SER A 124 -10.88 -5.56 3.37
C SER A 124 -10.93 -4.52 2.25
N GLY A 125 -11.94 -3.64 2.27
CA GLY A 125 -12.05 -2.54 1.31
C GLY A 125 -10.86 -1.59 1.40
N CYS A 126 -10.49 -1.14 2.60
CA CYS A 126 -9.32 -0.28 2.81
C CYS A 126 -8.03 -0.95 2.31
N MET A 127 -7.81 -2.23 2.61
CA MET A 127 -6.65 -2.97 2.12
C MET A 127 -6.65 -3.10 0.59
N GLY A 128 -7.81 -3.27 -0.03
CA GLY A 128 -7.96 -3.27 -1.49
C GLY A 128 -7.56 -1.95 -2.12
N VAL A 129 -8.00 -0.83 -1.55
CA VAL A 129 -7.62 0.52 -2.01
C VAL A 129 -6.12 0.75 -1.84
N LEU A 130 -5.55 0.40 -0.69
CA LEU A 130 -4.10 0.53 -0.46
C LEU A 130 -3.29 -0.34 -1.41
N ASN A 131 -3.73 -1.57 -1.67
CA ASN A 131 -3.07 -2.46 -2.62
C ASN A 131 -3.10 -1.91 -4.04
N HIS A 132 -4.24 -1.38 -4.47
CA HIS A 132 -4.38 -0.74 -5.79
C HIS A 132 -3.52 0.53 -5.90
N ALA A 133 -3.51 1.36 -4.85
CA ALA A 133 -2.66 2.54 -4.79
C ALA A 133 -1.17 2.17 -4.92
N LEU A 134 -0.74 1.14 -4.18
CA LEU A 134 0.64 0.64 -4.24
C LEU A 134 0.99 0.13 -5.66
N GLU A 135 0.11 -0.64 -6.29
CA GLU A 135 0.29 -1.13 -7.66
C GLU A 135 0.33 0.00 -8.69
N SER A 136 -0.43 1.05 -8.49
CA SER A 136 -0.49 2.18 -9.43
C SER A 136 0.72 3.12 -9.36
N VAL A 137 1.37 3.20 -8.20
CA VAL A 137 2.58 4.01 -7.97
C VAL A 137 3.85 3.27 -8.39
N THR A 138 3.90 1.94 -8.16
CA THR A 138 5.07 1.10 -8.42
C THR A 138 5.12 0.65 -9.88
N GLY A 139 6.35 0.56 -10.42
CA GLY A 139 6.61 0.09 -11.78
C GLY A 139 7.15 -1.33 -11.83
N ALA A 140 7.35 -1.85 -13.03
CA ALA A 140 8.24 -2.98 -13.22
C ALA A 140 9.66 -2.51 -12.91
N PRO A 141 10.43 -3.20 -12.07
CA PRO A 141 11.76 -2.75 -11.70
C PRO A 141 12.67 -2.76 -12.92
N TYR A 142 13.37 -1.65 -13.16
CA TYR A 142 14.39 -1.54 -14.21
C TYR A 142 15.43 -2.68 -14.12
N LEU A 143 15.72 -3.14 -12.89
CA LEU A 143 16.65 -4.24 -12.64
C LEU A 143 16.00 -5.63 -12.67
N ALA A 144 14.67 -5.75 -12.68
CA ALA A 144 14.03 -7.07 -12.70
C ALA A 144 14.22 -7.79 -14.04
N GLU A 145 14.33 -7.06 -15.15
CA GLU A 145 14.68 -7.67 -16.44
C GLU A 145 16.14 -8.18 -16.46
N GLN A 146 17.06 -7.49 -15.80
CA GLN A 146 18.47 -7.93 -15.69
C GLN A 146 18.70 -8.97 -14.58
N LYS A 147 17.94 -8.91 -13.47
CA LYS A 147 18.07 -9.82 -12.32
C LYS A 147 17.11 -11.02 -12.35
N SER A 148 16.00 -10.95 -13.08
CA SER A 148 15.10 -12.10 -13.22
C SER A 148 15.72 -13.28 -13.95
N ASN A 149 16.81 -13.05 -14.71
CA ASN A 149 17.63 -14.10 -15.30
C ASN A 149 18.62 -14.76 -14.31
N SER A 150 18.78 -14.21 -13.12
CA SER A 150 19.58 -14.75 -12.03
C SER A 150 18.72 -15.22 -10.86
N PHE A 151 17.68 -16.01 -11.15
CA PHE A 151 17.18 -16.96 -10.17
C PHE A 151 18.24 -18.05 -10.03
N ASP A 152 19.31 -17.71 -9.30
CA ASP A 152 20.42 -18.61 -9.05
C ASP A 152 19.97 -19.66 -8.05
N ILE A 153 19.41 -20.76 -8.59
CA ILE A 153 19.02 -21.95 -7.84
C ILE A 153 20.25 -22.61 -7.19
N MET A 154 21.44 -22.14 -7.49
CA MET A 154 22.72 -22.71 -7.02
C MET A 154 23.61 -21.74 -6.22
N GLY A 155 23.05 -20.83 -5.47
CA GLY A 155 23.65 -20.38 -4.18
C GLY A 155 25.05 -19.73 -4.19
N THR A 156 25.44 -18.92 -5.19
CA THR A 156 26.71 -18.16 -5.15
C THR A 156 26.62 -16.70 -5.55
N GLY A 157 25.45 -16.19 -5.95
CA GLY A 157 25.22 -14.78 -6.22
C GLY A 157 24.71 -14.04 -4.98
N GLN A 158 25.34 -12.95 -4.58
CA GLN A 158 24.77 -12.03 -3.59
C GLN A 158 23.46 -11.48 -4.16
N ILE A 159 22.33 -11.91 -3.57
CA ILE A 159 21.02 -11.37 -3.93
C ILE A 159 20.95 -9.97 -3.36
N PHE A 160 20.88 -8.95 -4.23
CA PHE A 160 20.62 -7.57 -3.81
C PHE A 160 19.35 -7.52 -2.96
N SER A 161 19.46 -7.01 -1.75
CA SER A 161 18.37 -6.83 -0.82
C SER A 161 18.17 -5.36 -0.54
N ILE A 162 17.09 -4.74 -1.03
CA ILE A 162 16.76 -3.33 -0.76
C ILE A 162 16.63 -3.02 0.74
N THR A 163 16.56 -4.04 1.59
CA THR A 163 16.49 -3.88 3.03
C THR A 163 17.85 -3.98 3.72
N GLU A 164 18.89 -4.41 3.03
CA GLU A 164 20.23 -4.66 3.57
C GLU A 164 21.31 -3.88 2.81
N ASP A 165 21.24 -3.91 1.48
CA ASP A 165 22.21 -3.22 0.64
C ASP A 165 21.88 -1.73 0.51
N SER A 166 22.91 -0.89 0.37
CA SER A 166 22.77 0.53 0.05
C SER A 166 22.33 0.70 -1.42
N PHE A 167 21.56 1.73 -1.68
CA PHE A 167 21.05 2.02 -3.03
C PHE A 167 20.83 3.50 -3.26
N HIS A 168 20.80 3.90 -4.54
CA HIS A 168 20.62 5.26 -4.98
C HIS A 168 19.27 5.46 -5.65
N VAL A 169 18.60 6.56 -5.29
CA VAL A 169 17.32 6.97 -5.85
C VAL A 169 17.44 8.38 -6.40
N TYR A 170 17.21 8.55 -7.69
CA TYR A 170 17.01 9.86 -8.28
C TYR A 170 15.60 10.36 -8.00
N VAL A 171 15.48 11.50 -7.35
CA VAL A 171 14.20 12.12 -6.99
C VAL A 171 14.03 13.41 -7.77
N ARG A 172 12.90 13.53 -8.49
CA ARG A 172 12.58 14.74 -9.24
C ARG A 172 11.18 15.24 -8.94
N ASP A 173 10.97 16.56 -9.14
CA ASP A 173 9.65 17.14 -9.17
C ASP A 173 8.91 16.77 -10.47
N ALA A 174 7.65 16.40 -10.34
CA ALA A 174 6.80 16.00 -11.46
C ALA A 174 5.38 16.58 -11.33
N LYS A 175 5.31 17.82 -10.86
CA LYS A 175 4.05 18.52 -10.53
C LYS A 175 3.01 18.51 -11.65
N GLU A 176 3.41 18.58 -12.91
CA GLU A 176 2.49 18.74 -14.04
C GLU A 176 2.43 17.51 -14.97
N ASP A 177 3.41 16.60 -14.83
CA ASP A 177 3.55 15.47 -15.76
C ASP A 177 4.20 14.27 -15.06
N ILE A 178 3.41 13.57 -14.25
CA ILE A 178 3.90 12.39 -13.52
C ILE A 178 4.24 11.22 -14.46
N ASP A 179 3.53 11.08 -15.56
CA ASP A 179 3.71 10.00 -16.52
C ASP A 179 4.65 10.36 -17.69
N GLY A 180 4.77 11.65 -17.99
CA GLY A 180 5.51 12.13 -19.13
C GLY A 180 6.96 12.50 -18.84
N ASN A 181 7.58 13.06 -19.88
CA ASN A 181 8.94 13.54 -19.89
C ASN A 181 8.94 15.07 -19.93
N SER A 182 9.23 15.68 -18.79
CA SER A 182 9.21 17.14 -18.63
C SER A 182 10.50 17.64 -18.03
N ILE A 183 10.71 18.96 -18.06
CA ILE A 183 11.78 19.66 -17.36
C ILE A 183 11.64 19.40 -15.86
N SER A 184 12.75 19.15 -15.17
CA SER A 184 12.78 18.96 -13.72
C SER A 184 13.52 20.10 -13.04
N GLU A 185 12.79 20.96 -12.35
CA GLU A 185 13.39 22.07 -11.58
C GLU A 185 14.09 21.57 -10.32
N VAL A 186 13.56 20.53 -9.68
CA VAL A 186 14.11 19.92 -8.48
C VAL A 186 14.73 18.58 -8.82
N ASN A 187 16.04 18.46 -8.58
CA ASN A 187 16.82 17.26 -8.80
C ASN A 187 17.54 16.86 -7.51
N LEU A 188 17.22 15.72 -6.94
CA LEU A 188 17.85 15.20 -5.74
C LEU A 188 18.39 13.80 -6.01
N LEU A 189 19.57 13.50 -5.47
CA LEU A 189 20.09 12.14 -5.40
C LEU A 189 20.02 11.69 -3.94
N ALA A 190 19.16 10.73 -3.65
CA ALA A 190 19.05 10.12 -2.33
C ALA A 190 19.84 8.82 -2.29
N THR A 191 20.85 8.74 -1.42
CA THR A 191 21.58 7.51 -1.12
C THR A 191 21.08 6.97 0.20
N VAL A 192 20.56 5.76 0.17
CA VAL A 192 19.92 5.11 1.31
C VAL A 192 20.76 3.92 1.74
N ASN A 193 21.13 3.87 3.02
CA ASN A 193 21.72 2.70 3.61
C ASN A 193 20.75 2.14 4.68
N PRO A 194 20.06 1.04 4.38
CA PRO A 194 19.08 0.45 5.28
C PRO A 194 19.69 -0.18 6.52
N GLU A 195 20.93 -0.61 6.48
CA GLU A 195 21.61 -1.25 7.61
C GLU A 195 21.94 -0.22 8.69
N THR A 196 22.53 0.91 8.30
CA THR A 196 22.89 2.00 9.22
C THR A 196 21.78 3.01 9.46
N HIS A 197 20.65 2.88 8.75
CA HIS A 197 19.47 3.77 8.82
C HIS A 197 19.85 5.24 8.49
N GLN A 198 20.66 5.43 7.47
CA GLN A 198 21.11 6.73 7.00
C GLN A 198 20.55 7.04 5.61
N ILE A 199 20.22 8.29 5.40
CA ILE A 199 19.83 8.83 4.10
C ILE A 199 20.67 10.08 3.87
N LEU A 200 21.47 10.08 2.81
CA LEU A 200 22.12 11.26 2.28
C LEU A 200 21.26 11.79 1.12
N VAL A 201 20.88 13.05 1.20
CA VAL A 201 20.17 13.73 0.11
C VAL A 201 21.09 14.79 -0.47
N THR A 202 21.49 14.59 -1.71
CA THR A 202 22.28 15.57 -2.46
C THR A 202 21.33 16.40 -3.31
N ALA A 203 21.25 17.70 -3.06
CA ALA A 203 20.52 18.65 -3.88
C ALA A 203 21.40 19.10 -5.05
N ILE A 204 20.90 18.94 -6.27
CA ILE A 204 21.66 19.19 -7.49
C ILE A 204 20.94 20.28 -8.29
N PRO A 205 21.63 21.40 -8.60
CA PRO A 205 21.01 22.45 -9.40
C PRO A 205 20.57 21.97 -10.78
N GLY A 206 19.38 22.38 -11.20
CA GLY A 206 18.84 22.02 -12.52
C GLY A 206 19.70 22.55 -13.67
N GLU A 207 20.44 23.63 -13.46
CA GLU A 207 21.34 24.27 -14.43
C GLU A 207 22.68 23.54 -14.59
N TYR A 208 22.93 22.46 -13.83
CA TYR A 208 24.19 21.69 -13.96
C TYR A 208 24.44 21.27 -15.40
N TYR A 209 25.64 21.61 -15.90
CA TYR A 209 26.05 21.37 -17.28
C TYR A 209 26.69 20.00 -17.40
N VAL A 210 25.87 19.01 -17.76
CA VAL A 210 26.19 17.58 -17.76
C VAL A 210 26.11 16.98 -19.15
N THR A 211 26.85 15.90 -19.38
CA THR A 211 26.73 15.08 -20.57
C THR A 211 25.53 14.10 -20.40
N ILE A 212 24.75 13.91 -21.44
CA ILE A 212 23.62 12.98 -21.43
C ILE A 212 24.06 11.71 -22.20
N PRO A 213 24.46 10.64 -21.53
CA PRO A 213 24.91 9.41 -22.19
C PRO A 213 23.84 8.83 -23.10
N GLY A 214 24.25 8.40 -24.30
CA GLY A 214 23.34 7.79 -25.28
C GLY A 214 22.39 8.74 -26.03
N VAL A 215 22.35 10.04 -25.65
CA VAL A 215 21.43 11.01 -26.24
C VAL A 215 22.20 12.11 -26.98
N SER A 216 23.09 12.80 -26.31
CA SER A 216 23.66 14.06 -26.79
C SER A 216 24.98 13.92 -27.56
N ASN A 217 25.40 12.71 -27.92
CA ASN A 217 26.66 12.44 -28.63
C ASN A 217 27.90 13.16 -28.03
N GLY A 218 27.97 13.23 -26.69
CA GLY A 218 29.03 13.90 -25.94
C GLY A 218 28.83 15.39 -25.72
N GLN A 219 27.82 16.02 -26.33
CA GLN A 219 27.47 17.40 -26.01
C GLN A 219 26.86 17.48 -24.61
N LYS A 220 26.91 18.64 -24.00
CA LYS A 220 26.36 18.87 -22.67
C LYS A 220 25.08 19.64 -22.72
N ASP A 221 24.21 19.40 -21.75
CA ASP A 221 22.97 20.15 -21.54
C ASP A 221 22.74 20.44 -20.05
N LYS A 222 21.74 21.24 -19.75
CA LYS A 222 21.29 21.44 -18.36
C LYS A 222 20.69 20.15 -17.83
N LEU A 223 20.97 19.81 -16.58
CA LEU A 223 20.39 18.64 -15.91
C LEU A 223 18.85 18.67 -15.96
N MET A 224 18.23 19.84 -15.77
CA MET A 224 16.79 19.98 -15.84
C MET A 224 16.20 19.56 -17.20
N GLN A 225 16.96 19.73 -18.31
CA GLN A 225 16.53 19.35 -19.65
C GLN A 225 16.63 17.84 -19.91
N THR A 226 17.46 17.12 -19.15
CA THR A 226 17.62 15.67 -19.34
C THR A 226 16.32 14.92 -19.15
N GLY A 227 15.40 15.43 -18.31
CA GLY A 227 14.09 14.87 -18.09
C GLY A 227 13.19 14.82 -19.33
N THR A 228 13.42 15.67 -20.35
CA THR A 228 12.70 15.63 -21.62
C THR A 228 13.06 14.40 -22.46
N PHE A 229 14.19 13.77 -22.19
CA PHE A 229 14.65 12.52 -22.82
C PHE A 229 14.32 11.28 -21.98
N GLY A 230 13.58 11.43 -20.89
CA GLY A 230 13.23 10.39 -19.96
C GLY A 230 13.98 10.49 -18.65
N VAL A 231 13.43 9.89 -17.61
CA VAL A 231 14.04 9.88 -16.26
C VAL A 231 15.36 9.09 -16.26
N GLU A 232 15.47 8.09 -17.10
CA GLU A 232 16.66 7.26 -17.30
C GLU A 232 17.84 8.09 -17.83
N ALA A 233 17.57 9.07 -18.70
CA ALA A 233 18.60 9.99 -19.18
C ALA A 233 19.16 10.88 -18.05
N SER A 234 18.31 11.32 -17.14
CA SER A 234 18.74 12.05 -15.92
C SER A 234 19.56 11.16 -14.98
N MET A 235 19.11 9.92 -14.76
CA MET A 235 19.83 8.93 -13.94
C MET A 235 21.22 8.63 -14.55
N ALA A 236 21.29 8.40 -15.86
CA ALA A 236 22.55 8.15 -16.57
C ALA A 236 23.50 9.34 -16.51
N ALA A 237 22.99 10.57 -16.67
CA ALA A 237 23.80 11.79 -16.58
C ALA A 237 24.40 11.97 -15.16
N LEU A 238 23.61 11.75 -14.12
CA LEU A 238 24.07 11.82 -12.73
C LEU A 238 24.98 10.65 -12.36
N GLY A 239 24.65 9.44 -12.81
CA GLY A 239 25.51 8.27 -12.62
C GLY A 239 26.90 8.45 -13.22
N ASN A 240 26.96 9.05 -14.42
CA ASN A 240 28.21 9.40 -15.07
C ASN A 240 29.00 10.53 -14.32
N LEU A 241 28.27 11.53 -13.79
CA LEU A 241 28.90 12.64 -13.04
C LEU A 241 29.51 12.17 -11.72
N TYR A 242 28.80 11.33 -10.97
CA TYR A 242 29.17 10.84 -9.65
C TYR A 242 29.85 9.48 -9.65
N GLU A 243 30.01 8.85 -10.82
CA GLU A 243 30.60 7.50 -10.98
C GLU A 243 29.89 6.45 -10.10
N THR A 244 28.59 6.52 -10.04
CA THR A 244 27.76 5.59 -9.27
C THR A 244 26.57 5.07 -10.09
N GLU A 245 26.09 3.87 -9.78
CA GLU A 245 24.91 3.30 -10.42
C GLU A 245 23.64 3.78 -9.72
N ILE A 246 22.79 4.52 -10.44
CA ILE A 246 21.50 4.96 -9.95
C ILE A 246 20.44 4.05 -10.54
N SER A 247 19.92 3.13 -9.71
CA SER A 247 19.03 2.07 -10.16
C SER A 247 17.54 2.44 -10.02
N TYR A 248 17.23 3.39 -9.14
CA TYR A 248 15.87 3.77 -8.83
C TYR A 248 15.59 5.23 -9.08
N TYR A 249 14.33 5.53 -9.43
CA TYR A 249 13.83 6.88 -9.45
C TYR A 249 12.55 7.04 -8.65
N LEU A 250 12.26 8.27 -8.26
CA LEU A 250 11.04 8.68 -7.60
C LEU A 250 10.59 10.04 -8.17
N LYS A 251 9.52 10.04 -8.93
CA LYS A 251 8.82 11.25 -9.35
C LYS A 251 7.83 11.64 -8.26
N LEU A 252 7.89 12.88 -7.77
CA LEU A 252 7.06 13.40 -6.70
C LEU A 252 6.46 14.75 -7.07
N ASP A 253 5.20 14.94 -6.81
CA ASP A 253 4.61 16.28 -6.72
C ASP A 253 4.87 16.82 -5.30
N PHE A 254 5.92 17.62 -5.16
CA PHE A 254 6.32 18.18 -3.85
C PHE A 254 5.25 19.10 -3.25
N ALA A 255 4.48 19.81 -4.07
CA ALA A 255 3.41 20.67 -3.59
C ALA A 255 2.28 19.85 -2.96
N TRP A 256 1.88 18.76 -3.63
CA TRP A 256 0.89 17.83 -3.11
C TRP A 256 1.37 17.14 -1.82
N ILE A 257 2.62 16.69 -1.77
CA ILE A 257 3.21 16.09 -0.57
C ILE A 257 3.22 17.07 0.60
N ALA A 258 3.60 18.34 0.36
CA ALA A 258 3.60 19.36 1.40
C ALA A 258 2.18 19.63 1.95
N GLU A 259 1.18 19.68 1.07
CA GLU A 259 -0.23 19.78 1.46
C GLU A 259 -0.67 18.58 2.30
N LYS A 260 -0.40 17.36 1.84
CA LYS A 260 -0.85 16.13 2.53
C LYS A 260 -0.09 15.86 3.83
N LYS A 261 1.14 16.38 3.97
CA LYS A 261 1.89 16.31 5.24
C LYS A 261 1.13 16.95 6.41
N ALA A 262 0.37 18.02 6.15
CA ALA A 262 -0.45 18.68 7.16
C ALA A 262 -1.56 17.76 7.71
N LEU A 263 -2.10 16.84 6.88
CA LEU A 263 -3.11 15.88 7.31
C LEU A 263 -2.60 14.95 8.41
N LEU A 264 -1.33 14.54 8.34
CA LEU A 264 -0.72 13.64 9.34
C LEU A 264 -0.56 14.29 10.70
N GLN A 265 -0.63 15.61 10.78
CA GLN A 265 -0.55 16.40 12.02
C GLN A 265 -1.92 16.82 12.54
N SER A 266 -2.99 16.57 11.77
CA SER A 266 -4.36 16.93 12.13
C SER A 266 -4.94 15.95 13.15
N PRO A 267 -5.86 16.42 14.03
CA PRO A 267 -6.54 15.51 14.95
C PRO A 267 -7.40 14.50 14.17
N VAL A 268 -7.45 13.28 14.70
CA VAL A 268 -8.24 12.20 14.08
C VAL A 268 -9.72 12.58 14.07
N SER A 269 -10.27 12.76 12.88
CA SER A 269 -11.67 13.10 12.64
C SER A 269 -12.21 12.31 11.45
N TRP A 270 -13.52 12.36 11.25
CA TRP A 270 -14.14 11.72 10.07
C TRP A 270 -13.72 12.41 8.77
N ASP A 271 -13.58 13.73 8.79
CA ASP A 271 -13.14 14.52 7.63
C ASP A 271 -11.67 14.18 7.28
N MET A 272 -10.78 14.11 8.30
CA MET A 272 -9.41 13.64 8.10
C MET A 272 -9.38 12.23 7.47
N ALA A 273 -10.20 11.30 7.94
CA ALA A 273 -10.23 9.94 7.40
C ALA A 273 -10.67 9.93 5.91
N LYS A 274 -11.61 10.79 5.52
CA LYS A 274 -12.03 10.98 4.13
C LYS A 274 -10.90 11.56 3.29
N GLU A 275 -10.24 12.62 3.74
CA GLU A 275 -9.12 13.25 3.03
C GLU A 275 -7.93 12.30 2.85
N VAL A 276 -7.63 11.46 3.86
CA VAL A 276 -6.61 10.41 3.75
C VAL A 276 -7.00 9.38 2.68
N LEU A 277 -8.26 8.97 2.64
CA LEU A 277 -8.75 8.05 1.63
C LEU A 277 -8.65 8.65 0.22
N ASP A 278 -9.06 9.90 0.06
CA ASP A 278 -8.97 10.63 -1.21
C ASP A 278 -7.50 10.80 -1.64
N ALA A 279 -6.59 11.09 -0.70
CA ALA A 279 -5.14 11.15 -0.96
C ALA A 279 -4.58 9.79 -1.42
N VAL A 280 -5.00 8.69 -0.78
CA VAL A 280 -4.58 7.34 -1.19
C VAL A 280 -5.12 6.99 -2.58
N CYS A 281 -6.35 7.36 -2.89
CA CYS A 281 -6.95 7.11 -4.21
C CYS A 281 -6.30 7.93 -5.33
N SER A 282 -5.77 9.12 -5.03
CA SER A 282 -5.13 10.01 -6.01
C SER A 282 -3.60 9.88 -6.06
N VAL A 283 -2.99 9.09 -5.20
CA VAL A 283 -1.52 9.04 -5.03
C VAL A 283 -0.77 8.75 -6.34
N SER A 284 -1.33 7.94 -7.23
CA SER A 284 -0.71 7.61 -8.52
C SER A 284 -0.59 8.79 -9.48
N GLN A 285 -1.36 9.86 -9.26
CA GLN A 285 -1.28 11.09 -10.03
C GLN A 285 -0.16 12.03 -9.54
N HIS A 286 0.40 11.77 -8.36
CA HIS A 286 1.37 12.63 -7.69
C HIS A 286 2.67 11.92 -7.31
N VAL A 287 2.70 10.59 -7.40
CA VAL A 287 3.87 9.78 -7.04
C VAL A 287 4.03 8.65 -8.04
N LYS A 288 5.26 8.46 -8.57
CA LYS A 288 5.62 7.34 -9.43
C LYS A 288 7.05 6.91 -9.21
N THR A 289 7.31 5.61 -9.24
CA THR A 289 8.65 5.03 -9.06
C THR A 289 8.80 3.77 -9.91
N ASN A 290 10.05 3.39 -10.20
CA ASN A 290 10.38 2.08 -10.75
C ASN A 290 10.69 1.02 -9.68
N LEU A 291 10.58 1.35 -8.39
CA LEU A 291 10.58 0.34 -7.34
C LEU A 291 9.42 -0.63 -7.61
N SER A 292 9.69 -1.93 -7.50
CA SER A 292 8.64 -2.92 -7.57
C SER A 292 7.75 -2.87 -6.33
N LYS A 293 6.52 -3.32 -6.48
CA LYS A 293 5.59 -3.48 -5.35
C LYS A 293 6.23 -4.30 -4.21
N TYR A 294 6.95 -5.37 -4.54
CA TYR A 294 7.62 -6.22 -3.56
C TYR A 294 8.69 -5.45 -2.77
N GLU A 295 9.54 -4.67 -3.44
CA GLU A 295 10.58 -3.86 -2.77
C GLU A 295 9.97 -2.84 -1.81
N VAL A 296 8.93 -2.12 -2.24
CA VAL A 296 8.22 -1.17 -1.36
C VAL A 296 7.56 -1.89 -0.18
N GLN A 297 6.95 -3.06 -0.41
CA GLN A 297 6.40 -3.89 0.67
C GLN A 297 7.47 -4.30 1.69
N GLN A 298 8.67 -4.70 1.25
CA GLN A 298 9.77 -5.08 2.14
C GLN A 298 10.26 -3.90 2.99
N LEU A 299 10.42 -2.70 2.39
CA LEU A 299 10.78 -1.49 3.12
C LEU A 299 9.76 -1.13 4.21
N ILE A 300 8.47 -1.14 3.85
CA ILE A 300 7.39 -0.87 4.80
C ILE A 300 7.34 -1.93 5.90
N LYS A 301 7.41 -3.20 5.53
CA LYS A 301 7.39 -4.33 6.46
C LYS A 301 8.53 -4.24 7.46
N ARG A 302 9.77 -3.95 7.00
CA ARG A 302 10.93 -3.76 7.87
C ARG A 302 10.72 -2.63 8.86
N GLN A 303 10.16 -1.48 8.41
CA GLN A 303 9.89 -0.34 9.28
C GLN A 303 8.81 -0.66 10.33
N ILE A 304 7.82 -1.50 10.00
CA ILE A 304 6.81 -1.98 10.96
C ILE A 304 7.42 -2.98 11.95
N GLU A 305 8.31 -3.86 11.50
CA GLU A 305 8.96 -4.87 12.36
C GLU A 305 9.96 -4.25 13.33
N LYS A 306 10.75 -3.33 12.84
CA LYS A 306 11.79 -2.62 13.60
C LYS A 306 11.66 -1.12 13.34
N PRO A 307 10.77 -0.43 14.07
CA PRO A 307 10.64 1.01 13.94
C PRO A 307 11.95 1.67 14.36
N VAL A 308 12.61 2.33 13.42
CA VAL A 308 13.88 3.03 13.64
C VAL A 308 13.77 4.45 13.14
N SER A 309 14.52 5.34 13.79
CA SER A 309 14.66 6.72 13.33
C SER A 309 15.78 6.81 12.30
N TRP A 310 15.45 7.29 11.11
CA TRP A 310 16.40 7.50 10.04
C TRP A 310 17.18 8.80 10.25
N LYS A 311 18.50 8.74 10.11
CA LYS A 311 19.34 9.93 10.07
C LYS A 311 19.36 10.48 8.65
N LYS A 312 18.86 11.70 8.48
CA LYS A 312 18.91 12.41 7.20
C LYS A 312 20.03 13.44 7.23
N THR A 313 20.92 13.38 6.25
CA THR A 313 21.94 14.39 5.97
C THR A 313 21.64 14.99 4.61
N THR A 314 21.76 16.30 4.46
CA THR A 314 21.55 16.99 3.18
C THR A 314 22.83 17.73 2.81
N VAL A 315 23.24 17.58 1.56
CA VAL A 315 24.37 18.34 0.96
C VAL A 315 23.85 18.98 -0.32
N SER A 316 24.47 20.12 -0.68
CA SER A 316 24.18 20.80 -1.95
C SER A 316 25.40 20.69 -2.84
N ALA A 317 25.16 20.30 -4.09
CA ALA A 317 26.21 20.33 -5.10
C ALA A 317 26.43 21.76 -5.56
N GLU A 318 27.72 22.18 -5.68
CA GLU A 318 28.11 23.53 -6.00
C GLU A 318 28.73 23.60 -7.40
N GLY A 319 28.65 24.78 -8.03
CA GLY A 319 29.21 25.04 -9.33
C GLY A 319 29.31 26.53 -9.65
N THR A 320 29.90 26.83 -10.78
CA THR A 320 30.07 28.20 -11.27
C THR A 320 29.14 28.49 -12.43
N LEU A 321 28.36 29.56 -12.33
CA LEU A 321 27.51 30.05 -13.43
C LEU A 321 28.36 30.54 -14.59
N THR A 322 28.12 30.02 -15.78
CA THR A 322 28.78 30.40 -17.03
C THR A 322 27.72 30.50 -18.13
N SER A 323 28.10 31.14 -19.25
CA SER A 323 27.25 31.15 -20.46
C SER A 323 27.80 30.13 -21.46
N SER A 324 26.95 29.24 -21.97
CA SER A 324 27.37 28.22 -22.91
C SER A 324 26.20 27.81 -23.84
N TYR A 325 26.55 27.16 -24.95
CA TYR A 325 25.60 26.50 -25.83
C TYR A 325 25.25 25.11 -25.25
N THR A 326 24.03 24.72 -25.35
CA THR A 326 23.55 23.41 -24.84
C THR A 326 23.01 22.57 -25.99
N TYR A 327 22.90 21.25 -25.76
CA TYR A 327 22.32 20.34 -26.75
C TYR A 327 20.90 20.73 -27.14
N SER A 328 20.09 21.14 -26.17
CA SER A 328 18.70 21.60 -26.39
C SER A 328 18.60 23.01 -26.99
N MET A 329 19.65 23.82 -26.86
CA MET A 329 19.73 25.20 -27.41
C MET A 329 21.06 25.41 -28.10
N PRO A 330 21.28 24.85 -29.28
CA PRO A 330 22.61 24.92 -29.97
C PRO A 330 22.91 26.29 -30.56
N ASP A 331 21.87 27.09 -30.86
CA ASP A 331 22.01 28.38 -31.55
C ASP A 331 22.02 29.59 -30.59
N THR A 332 21.70 29.36 -29.29
CA THR A 332 21.60 30.44 -28.32
C THR A 332 22.36 30.12 -27.04
N ALA A 333 23.32 30.98 -26.69
CA ALA A 333 24.03 30.83 -25.44
C ALA A 333 23.07 31.04 -24.24
N THR A 334 23.09 30.13 -23.31
CA THR A 334 22.26 30.14 -22.11
C THR A 334 23.10 30.01 -20.84
N TYR A 335 22.55 30.45 -19.70
CA TYR A 335 23.24 30.26 -18.43
C TYR A 335 23.22 28.78 -18.05
N VAL A 336 24.40 28.26 -17.73
CA VAL A 336 24.60 26.90 -17.23
C VAL A 336 25.46 26.96 -15.97
N MET A 337 25.36 25.99 -15.10
CA MET A 337 26.23 25.85 -13.94
C MET A 337 27.25 24.74 -14.21
N THR A 338 28.50 25.13 -14.42
CA THR A 338 29.61 24.17 -14.52
C THR A 338 29.86 23.57 -13.15
N PRO A 339 29.76 22.25 -12.97
CA PRO A 339 30.02 21.57 -11.70
C PRO A 339 31.42 21.90 -11.17
N ASP A 340 31.53 22.27 -9.90
CA ASP A 340 32.84 22.43 -9.25
C ASP A 340 33.45 21.04 -9.00
N PRO A 341 34.67 20.77 -9.52
CA PRO A 341 35.32 19.48 -9.35
C PRO A 341 35.52 19.09 -7.87
N ALA A 342 35.80 20.05 -6.98
CA ALA A 342 35.96 19.77 -5.56
C ALA A 342 34.61 19.37 -4.91
N SER A 343 33.53 20.06 -5.28
CA SER A 343 32.18 19.71 -4.83
C SER A 343 31.75 18.33 -5.33
N VAL A 344 31.99 18.03 -6.61
CA VAL A 344 31.70 16.70 -7.19
C VAL A 344 32.47 15.61 -6.45
N GLN A 345 33.78 15.82 -6.19
CA GLN A 345 34.59 14.85 -5.47
C GLN A 345 34.10 14.65 -4.02
N SER A 346 33.74 15.74 -3.33
CA SER A 346 33.18 15.69 -1.97
C SER A 346 31.89 14.90 -1.93
N VAL A 347 31.00 15.09 -2.92
CA VAL A 347 29.74 14.29 -3.02
C VAL A 347 30.07 12.82 -3.25
N LYS A 348 30.96 12.47 -4.18
CA LYS A 348 31.38 11.07 -4.41
C LYS A 348 31.88 10.39 -3.14
N GLU A 349 32.73 11.08 -2.38
CA GLU A 349 33.26 10.55 -1.11
C GLU A 349 32.16 10.33 -0.08
N GLN A 350 31.18 11.23 0.00
CA GLN A 350 30.05 11.07 0.92
C GLN A 350 29.10 9.95 0.50
N LEU A 351 28.83 9.78 -0.80
CA LEU A 351 28.05 8.64 -1.34
C LEU A 351 28.73 7.34 -0.93
N LYS A 352 30.04 7.20 -1.21
CA LYS A 352 30.81 6.00 -0.87
C LYS A 352 30.83 5.72 0.64
N ARG A 353 30.99 6.72 1.48
CA ARG A 353 30.94 6.55 2.95
C ARG A 353 29.61 6.02 3.44
N ILE A 354 28.50 6.45 2.84
CA ILE A 354 27.18 5.88 3.15
C ILE A 354 27.07 4.44 2.66
N GLU A 355 27.57 4.13 1.46
CA GLU A 355 27.63 2.77 0.92
C GLU A 355 28.43 1.83 1.82
N ASP A 356 29.60 2.29 2.28
CA ASP A 356 30.49 1.56 3.18
C ASP A 356 29.95 1.48 4.64
N GLY A 357 28.77 2.04 4.91
CA GLY A 357 28.14 2.03 6.23
C GLY A 357 28.76 2.98 7.26
N GLU A 358 29.60 3.92 6.82
CA GLU A 358 30.20 4.90 7.74
C GLU A 358 29.16 5.91 8.22
N LEU A 359 29.21 6.26 9.51
CA LEU A 359 28.36 7.30 10.07
C LEU A 359 28.84 8.70 9.65
N LEU A 360 28.03 9.40 8.85
CA LEU A 360 28.29 10.81 8.57
C LEU A 360 28.17 11.64 9.86
N ARG A 361 29.24 12.33 10.24
CA ARG A 361 29.25 13.26 11.36
C ARG A 361 28.59 14.58 10.91
N LYS A 362 27.80 15.19 11.80
CA LYS A 362 27.13 16.48 11.57
C LYS A 362 28.04 17.66 11.23
N ASP A 363 29.33 17.53 11.49
CA ASP A 363 30.28 18.64 11.52
C ASP A 363 31.07 18.85 10.23
N GLN A 364 30.81 18.06 9.18
CA GLN A 364 31.49 18.25 7.89
C GLN A 364 30.47 18.73 6.82
N GLY A 365 30.28 20.04 6.78
CA GLY A 365 29.58 20.71 5.67
C GLY A 365 28.07 20.82 5.77
N CYS A 366 27.51 20.93 6.98
CA CYS A 366 26.10 21.19 7.14
C CYS A 366 25.79 22.67 7.02
N PHE A 367 25.49 23.16 5.83
CA PHE A 367 24.73 24.41 5.71
C PHE A 367 23.29 24.09 6.11
N THR A 368 22.92 24.52 7.32
CA THR A 368 21.53 24.53 7.79
C THR A 368 20.78 25.60 7.01
N ASN A 369 20.28 25.28 5.84
CA ASN A 369 19.22 26.09 5.26
C ASN A 369 17.89 25.62 5.86
N LYS A 370 17.28 26.51 6.63
CA LYS A 370 15.88 26.43 7.04
C LYS A 370 15.01 26.52 5.78
N PHE A 371 14.33 25.42 5.42
CA PHE A 371 13.16 25.44 4.57
C PHE A 371 11.91 25.29 5.45
#